data_87e83fce27bdffaf1d0bb145095fd56b
#
_entry.id   87e83fce27bdffaf1d0bb145095fd56b
#
_cell.length_a   1.000
_cell.length_b   1.000
_cell.length_c   1.000
_cell.angle_alpha   90.00
_cell.angle_beta   90.00
_cell.angle_gamma   90.00
#
_symmetry.space_group_name_H-M   'P 1'
#
loop_
_entity.id
_entity.type
_entity.pdbx_description
1 polymer ?
#
loop_
_entity_poly.entity_id
_entity_poly.type
_entity_poly.pdbx_seq_one_letter_code
_entity_poly.pdbx_strand_id
1 'polypeptide(L)'
;MQTIMSIFKDFGGTGYYSILFVISLIYLAFSEEDRRVKTLFVYIPTAMLVLFFLPPFYMLYNRLDEGTYYRILWLMPMTAVIAYAGCKAIGRHIKTGVVIGSVVLIISGSCVYASQHMTPAENVYHLPQETIELCDMIKPAEGEERVWALFPAEQVHFVRQYTTTIQMPFGREQLVASWDFPHHPLYTLLQQEVIPVDELSELSIENYCNYIILLKTMKVDGNLEEYGIKLIGETKNYYVYRNTPVAFW
;
A
#
# COMPACT_ATOMS: atom_id res chain seq x y z
N MET A 1 -6.44 -19.33 -17.19
CA MET A 1 -6.60 -20.26 -16.05
C MET A 1 -5.43 -20.20 -15.07
N GLN A 2 -4.19 -20.30 -15.52
CA GLN A 2 -3.01 -20.21 -14.63
C GLN A 2 -2.97 -18.89 -13.82
N THR A 3 -3.25 -17.76 -14.46
CA THR A 3 -3.29 -16.43 -13.82
C THR A 3 -4.34 -16.34 -12.72
N ILE A 4 -5.57 -16.81 -12.97
CA ILE A 4 -6.65 -16.80 -11.96
C ILE A 4 -6.27 -17.66 -10.76
N MET A 5 -5.65 -18.80 -11.01
CA MET A 5 -5.19 -19.72 -9.95
C MET A 5 -4.05 -19.11 -9.13
N SER A 6 -3.11 -18.38 -9.78
CA SER A 6 -2.05 -17.71 -9.02
C SER A 6 -2.62 -16.60 -8.13
N ILE A 7 -3.54 -15.77 -8.64
CA ILE A 7 -4.22 -14.73 -7.85
C ILE A 7 -4.92 -15.33 -6.62
N PHE A 8 -5.62 -16.45 -6.80
CA PHE A 8 -6.30 -17.13 -5.68
C PHE A 8 -5.29 -17.71 -4.67
N LYS A 9 -4.19 -18.28 -5.14
CA LYS A 9 -3.10 -18.79 -4.29
C LYS A 9 -2.44 -17.67 -3.50
N ASP A 10 -2.10 -16.57 -4.16
CA ASP A 10 -1.44 -15.42 -3.52
C ASP A 10 -2.34 -14.80 -2.45
N PHE A 11 -3.65 -14.72 -2.71
CA PHE A 11 -4.64 -14.29 -1.72
C PHE A 11 -4.75 -15.26 -0.53
N GLY A 12 -4.74 -16.55 -0.80
CA GLY A 12 -4.89 -17.60 0.22
C GLY A 12 -3.63 -17.86 1.07
N GLY A 13 -2.49 -17.30 0.71
CA GLY A 13 -1.21 -17.50 1.40
C GLY A 13 -0.85 -18.98 1.53
N THR A 14 -0.83 -19.54 2.75
CA THR A 14 -0.55 -20.96 3.00
C THR A 14 -1.60 -21.92 2.41
N GLY A 15 -2.76 -21.41 1.97
CA GLY A 15 -3.88 -22.19 1.44
C GLY A 15 -4.83 -22.75 2.48
N TYR A 16 -4.44 -22.87 3.73
CA TYR A 16 -5.30 -23.44 4.79
C TYR A 16 -6.59 -22.65 4.99
N TYR A 17 -6.52 -21.32 4.91
CA TYR A 17 -7.69 -20.46 5.04
C TYR A 17 -8.72 -20.71 3.93
N SER A 18 -8.26 -20.84 2.69
CA SER A 18 -9.11 -21.16 1.54
C SER A 18 -9.70 -22.55 1.63
N ILE A 19 -8.95 -23.54 2.15
CA ILE A 19 -9.43 -24.89 2.38
C ILE A 19 -10.53 -24.90 3.46
N LEU A 20 -10.31 -24.19 4.58
CA LEU A 20 -11.31 -24.06 5.64
C LEU A 20 -12.60 -23.42 5.10
N PHE A 21 -12.49 -22.40 4.26
CA PHE A 21 -13.65 -21.77 3.63
C PHE A 21 -14.45 -22.77 2.77
N VAL A 22 -13.79 -23.54 1.91
CA VAL A 22 -14.46 -24.54 1.06
C VAL A 22 -15.11 -25.64 1.91
N ILE A 23 -14.42 -26.16 2.91
CA ILE A 23 -14.96 -27.14 3.85
C ILE A 23 -16.20 -26.58 4.57
N SER A 24 -16.14 -25.31 5.00
CA SER A 24 -17.25 -24.63 5.67
C SER A 24 -18.46 -24.47 4.75
N LEU A 25 -18.27 -24.14 3.47
CA LEU A 25 -19.34 -24.07 2.48
C LEU A 25 -20.01 -25.43 2.30
N ILE A 26 -19.22 -26.49 2.15
CA ILE A 26 -19.74 -27.85 2.00
C ILE A 26 -20.52 -28.27 3.26
N TYR A 27 -19.94 -28.04 4.44
CA TYR A 27 -20.63 -28.35 5.71
C TYR A 27 -21.97 -27.64 5.82
N LEU A 28 -22.01 -26.32 5.58
CA LEU A 28 -23.24 -25.52 5.64
C LEU A 28 -24.26 -25.89 4.56
N ALA A 29 -23.80 -26.29 3.37
CA ALA A 29 -24.70 -26.75 2.32
C ALA A 29 -25.58 -27.94 2.75
N PHE A 30 -25.03 -28.82 3.60
CA PHE A 30 -25.75 -30.03 4.12
C PHE A 30 -26.39 -29.81 5.48
N SER A 31 -25.78 -29.00 6.36
CA SER A 31 -26.20 -28.83 7.76
C SER A 31 -27.16 -27.68 8.02
N GLU A 32 -27.22 -26.70 7.11
CA GLU A 32 -28.08 -25.53 7.27
C GLU A 32 -29.48 -25.77 6.70
N GLU A 33 -30.50 -25.50 7.51
CA GLU A 33 -31.91 -25.70 7.13
C GLU A 33 -32.58 -24.34 6.80
N ASP A 34 -32.17 -23.25 7.47
CA ASP A 34 -32.72 -21.92 7.19
C ASP A 34 -32.31 -21.44 5.79
N ARG A 35 -33.32 -21.28 4.94
CA ARG A 35 -33.13 -20.85 3.55
C ARG A 35 -32.44 -19.48 3.43
N ARG A 36 -32.71 -18.55 4.35
CA ARG A 36 -32.11 -17.20 4.32
C ARG A 36 -30.63 -17.26 4.65
N VAL A 37 -30.31 -17.99 5.70
CA VAL A 37 -28.93 -18.21 6.12
C VAL A 37 -28.15 -18.99 5.07
N LYS A 38 -28.76 -20.02 4.48
CA LYS A 38 -28.17 -20.79 3.39
C LYS A 38 -27.93 -19.94 2.13
N THR A 39 -28.84 -19.01 1.83
CA THR A 39 -28.64 -18.07 0.72
C THR A 39 -27.42 -17.19 0.98
N LEU A 40 -27.30 -16.63 2.17
CA LEU A 40 -26.23 -15.68 2.53
C LEU A 40 -24.86 -16.36 2.64
N PHE A 41 -24.78 -17.50 3.31
CA PHE A 41 -23.51 -18.14 3.66
C PHE A 41 -23.11 -19.31 2.75
N VAL A 42 -23.98 -19.78 1.87
CA VAL A 42 -23.68 -20.87 0.93
C VAL A 42 -23.85 -20.41 -0.50
N TYR A 43 -25.06 -20.01 -0.91
CA TYR A 43 -25.33 -19.78 -2.34
C TYR A 43 -24.60 -18.56 -2.89
N ILE A 44 -24.62 -17.43 -2.18
CA ILE A 44 -23.92 -16.21 -2.63
C ILE A 44 -22.40 -16.44 -2.68
N PRO A 45 -21.71 -16.90 -1.60
CA PRO A 45 -20.28 -17.14 -1.66
C PRO A 45 -19.87 -18.18 -2.70
N THR A 46 -20.69 -19.24 -2.87
CA THR A 46 -20.43 -20.27 -3.89
C THR A 46 -20.56 -19.69 -5.29
N ALA A 47 -21.60 -18.89 -5.55
CA ALA A 47 -21.78 -18.23 -6.84
C ALA A 47 -20.61 -17.26 -7.14
N MET A 48 -20.17 -16.50 -6.14
CA MET A 48 -19.00 -15.60 -6.27
C MET A 48 -17.73 -16.38 -6.58
N LEU A 49 -17.52 -17.52 -5.88
CA LEU A 49 -16.36 -18.38 -6.10
C LEU A 49 -16.37 -18.98 -7.51
N VAL A 50 -17.52 -19.49 -7.97
CA VAL A 50 -17.68 -19.99 -9.34
C VAL A 50 -17.41 -18.88 -10.35
N LEU A 51 -18.00 -17.70 -10.14
CA LEU A 51 -17.82 -16.55 -11.02
C LEU A 51 -16.34 -16.13 -11.11
N PHE A 52 -15.64 -16.14 -9.97
CA PHE A 52 -14.21 -15.83 -9.91
C PHE A 52 -13.36 -16.76 -10.77
N PHE A 53 -13.69 -18.05 -10.84
CA PHE A 53 -12.94 -19.01 -11.67
C PHE A 53 -13.39 -19.08 -13.13
N LEU A 54 -14.42 -18.30 -13.54
CA LEU A 54 -14.87 -18.27 -14.92
C LEU A 54 -13.97 -17.38 -15.80
N PRO A 55 -13.25 -17.93 -16.80
CA PRO A 55 -12.38 -17.15 -17.67
C PRO A 55 -13.08 -15.97 -18.40
N PRO A 56 -14.32 -16.09 -18.88
CA PRO A 56 -15.02 -14.96 -19.48
C PRO A 56 -15.22 -13.78 -18.52
N PHE A 57 -15.48 -14.07 -17.25
CA PHE A 57 -15.64 -13.04 -16.22
C PHE A 57 -14.31 -12.33 -15.93
N TYR A 58 -13.21 -13.07 -15.82
CA TYR A 58 -11.87 -12.51 -15.71
C TYR A 58 -11.54 -11.58 -16.88
N MET A 59 -11.82 -12.02 -18.12
CA MET A 59 -11.55 -11.21 -19.32
C MET A 59 -12.38 -9.92 -19.34
N LEU A 60 -13.66 -10.01 -18.94
CA LEU A 60 -14.53 -8.85 -18.87
C LEU A 60 -14.06 -7.85 -17.79
N TYR A 61 -13.72 -8.35 -16.61
CA TYR A 61 -13.26 -7.52 -15.50
C TYR A 61 -11.95 -6.80 -15.83
N ASN A 62 -10.98 -7.51 -16.40
CA ASN A 62 -9.68 -6.92 -16.77
C ASN A 62 -9.77 -5.83 -17.85
N ARG A 63 -10.84 -5.80 -18.65
CA ARG A 63 -11.10 -4.68 -19.57
C ARG A 63 -11.58 -3.42 -18.86
N LEU A 64 -12.17 -3.56 -17.67
CA LEU A 64 -12.73 -2.46 -16.90
C LEU A 64 -11.71 -1.92 -15.87
N ASP A 65 -10.96 -2.81 -15.23
CA ASP A 65 -10.01 -2.47 -14.15
C ASP A 65 -8.85 -3.48 -14.18
N GLU A 66 -7.84 -3.20 -14.99
CA GLU A 66 -6.68 -4.06 -15.17
C GLU A 66 -5.86 -4.16 -13.88
N GLY A 67 -5.40 -5.39 -13.57
CA GLY A 67 -4.52 -5.65 -12.42
C GLY A 67 -5.21 -5.71 -11.05
N THR A 68 -6.52 -5.47 -10.94
CA THR A 68 -7.23 -5.40 -9.65
C THR A 68 -8.18 -6.58 -9.40
N TYR A 69 -8.13 -7.61 -10.22
CA TYR A 69 -9.04 -8.77 -10.15
C TYR A 69 -9.10 -9.45 -8.77
N TYR A 70 -8.00 -9.44 -8.02
CA TYR A 70 -7.94 -9.97 -6.65
C TYR A 70 -8.92 -9.30 -5.68
N ARG A 71 -9.39 -8.06 -5.97
CA ARG A 71 -10.35 -7.34 -5.12
C ARG A 71 -11.70 -8.04 -5.00
N ILE A 72 -12.06 -8.88 -5.98
CA ILE A 72 -13.29 -9.69 -5.90
C ILE A 72 -13.24 -10.64 -4.71
N LEU A 73 -12.04 -11.14 -4.36
CA LEU A 73 -11.86 -12.01 -3.19
C LEU A 73 -12.13 -11.28 -1.87
N TRP A 74 -11.94 -9.95 -1.82
CA TRP A 74 -12.26 -9.14 -0.64
C TRP A 74 -13.77 -9.04 -0.37
N LEU A 75 -14.58 -9.20 -1.42
CA LEU A 75 -16.04 -9.20 -1.28
C LEU A 75 -16.58 -10.53 -0.75
N MET A 76 -15.77 -11.60 -0.78
CA MET A 76 -16.19 -12.90 -0.27
C MET A 76 -16.19 -12.91 1.26
N PRO A 77 -17.30 -13.25 1.92
CA PRO A 77 -17.40 -13.26 3.38
C PRO A 77 -16.75 -14.53 3.98
N MET A 78 -15.50 -14.84 3.60
CA MET A 78 -14.84 -16.10 3.96
C MET A 78 -14.77 -16.29 5.49
N THR A 79 -14.32 -15.25 6.22
CA THR A 79 -14.22 -15.29 7.68
C THR A 79 -15.56 -15.53 8.34
N ALA A 80 -16.62 -14.85 7.86
CA ALA A 80 -17.95 -15.01 8.41
C ALA A 80 -18.52 -16.41 8.16
N VAL A 81 -18.28 -16.98 6.97
CA VAL A 81 -18.69 -18.37 6.63
C VAL A 81 -17.97 -19.36 7.51
N ILE A 82 -16.65 -19.25 7.68
CA ILE A 82 -15.84 -20.14 8.54
C ILE A 82 -16.32 -20.05 9.99
N ALA A 83 -16.49 -18.83 10.51
CA ALA A 83 -16.93 -18.60 11.88
C ALA A 83 -18.32 -19.18 12.13
N TYR A 84 -19.28 -18.92 11.25
CA TYR A 84 -20.64 -19.45 11.38
C TYR A 84 -20.66 -20.99 11.31
N ALA A 85 -19.94 -21.58 10.35
CA ALA A 85 -19.81 -23.03 10.25
C ALA A 85 -19.20 -23.64 11.52
N GLY A 86 -18.14 -23.02 12.04
CA GLY A 86 -17.49 -23.43 13.29
C GLY A 86 -18.44 -23.36 14.47
N CYS A 87 -19.14 -22.25 14.67
CA CYS A 87 -20.14 -22.11 15.75
C CYS A 87 -21.24 -23.16 15.64
N LYS A 88 -21.74 -23.43 14.43
CA LYS A 88 -22.77 -24.44 14.21
C LYS A 88 -22.25 -25.87 14.49
N ALA A 89 -21.03 -26.19 14.07
CA ALA A 89 -20.40 -27.48 14.30
C ALA A 89 -20.13 -27.74 15.80
N ILE A 90 -19.73 -26.71 16.55
CA ILE A 90 -19.48 -26.78 17.98
C ILE A 90 -20.77 -27.09 18.77
N GLY A 91 -21.88 -26.49 18.38
CA GLY A 91 -23.19 -26.69 19.02
C GLY A 91 -23.14 -26.42 20.53
N ARG A 92 -23.48 -27.44 21.34
CA ARG A 92 -23.55 -27.37 22.82
C ARG A 92 -22.18 -27.51 23.52
N HIS A 93 -21.15 -27.94 22.81
CA HIS A 93 -19.82 -28.23 23.39
C HIS A 93 -18.88 -27.02 23.33
N ILE A 94 -19.33 -25.88 23.85
CA ILE A 94 -18.65 -24.57 23.69
C ILE A 94 -17.19 -24.63 24.15
N LYS A 95 -16.89 -25.19 25.33
CA LYS A 95 -15.52 -25.26 25.88
C LYS A 95 -14.57 -26.02 24.96
N THR A 96 -14.96 -27.23 24.57
CA THR A 96 -14.18 -28.08 23.66
C THR A 96 -14.06 -27.44 22.29
N GLY A 97 -15.12 -26.82 21.80
CA GLY A 97 -15.14 -26.15 20.51
C GLY A 97 -14.23 -24.95 20.46
N VAL A 98 -14.19 -24.12 21.50
CA VAL A 98 -13.26 -22.97 21.58
C VAL A 98 -11.82 -23.45 21.55
N VAL A 99 -11.47 -24.50 22.30
CA VAL A 99 -10.12 -25.08 22.29
C VAL A 99 -9.74 -25.58 20.90
N ILE A 100 -10.59 -26.42 20.30
CA ILE A 100 -10.34 -26.98 18.96
C ILE A 100 -10.28 -25.86 17.92
N GLY A 101 -11.21 -24.91 17.94
CA GLY A 101 -11.25 -23.78 17.04
C GLY A 101 -10.00 -22.90 17.16
N SER A 102 -9.52 -22.63 18.38
CA SER A 102 -8.28 -21.89 18.60
C SER A 102 -7.07 -22.63 18.04
N VAL A 103 -6.97 -23.93 18.23
CA VAL A 103 -5.87 -24.75 17.68
C VAL A 103 -5.91 -24.72 16.16
N VAL A 104 -7.10 -24.90 15.55
CA VAL A 104 -7.26 -24.84 14.10
C VAL A 104 -6.85 -23.46 13.54
N LEU A 105 -7.26 -22.38 14.20
CA LEU A 105 -6.87 -21.03 13.78
C LEU A 105 -5.37 -20.78 13.89
N ILE A 106 -4.73 -21.25 14.97
CA ILE A 106 -3.27 -21.12 15.15
C ILE A 106 -2.52 -21.92 14.08
N ILE A 107 -2.96 -23.13 13.76
CA ILE A 107 -2.32 -23.98 12.75
C ILE A 107 -2.58 -23.45 11.33
N SER A 108 -3.76 -22.89 11.07
CA SER A 108 -4.16 -22.37 9.76
C SER A 108 -3.58 -21.00 9.46
N GLY A 109 -3.22 -20.26 10.49
CA GLY A 109 -2.69 -18.91 10.38
C GLY A 109 -1.16 -18.87 10.33
N SER A 110 -0.64 -17.70 9.97
CA SER A 110 0.76 -17.35 10.16
C SER A 110 0.86 -16.23 11.19
N CYS A 111 1.91 -16.25 12.02
CA CYS A 111 2.15 -15.17 12.95
C CYS A 111 2.52 -13.90 12.15
N VAL A 112 1.66 -12.90 12.20
CA VAL A 112 1.86 -11.64 11.46
C VAL A 112 3.21 -11.01 11.82
N TYR A 113 3.59 -11.05 13.09
CA TYR A 113 4.88 -10.50 13.57
C TYR A 113 6.12 -11.33 13.17
N ALA A 114 5.94 -12.52 12.63
CA ALA A 114 7.03 -13.32 12.06
C ALA A 114 7.18 -13.12 10.54
N SER A 115 6.36 -12.27 9.94
CA SER A 115 6.44 -11.94 8.52
C SER A 115 7.68 -11.07 8.25
N GLN A 116 8.40 -11.39 7.17
CA GLN A 116 9.52 -10.56 6.70
C GLN A 116 9.08 -9.16 6.23
N HIS A 117 7.77 -8.97 6.03
CA HIS A 117 7.18 -7.70 5.59
C HIS A 117 6.64 -6.84 6.74
N MET A 118 6.82 -7.29 7.98
CA MET A 118 6.37 -6.55 9.15
C MET A 118 7.55 -6.27 10.08
N THR A 119 7.81 -4.99 10.29
CA THR A 119 8.73 -4.51 11.32
C THR A 119 7.94 -3.85 12.45
N PRO A 120 8.41 -3.91 13.70
CA PRO A 120 7.82 -3.11 14.77
C PRO A 120 7.84 -1.62 14.38
N ALA A 121 6.76 -0.91 14.69
CA ALA A 121 6.69 0.52 14.43
C ALA A 121 7.70 1.27 15.31
N GLU A 122 8.48 2.16 14.70
CA GLU A 122 9.45 3.00 15.40
C GLU A 122 8.79 4.16 16.16
N ASN A 123 7.59 4.56 15.73
CA ASN A 123 6.86 5.71 16.27
C ASN A 123 5.34 5.50 16.13
N VAL A 124 4.56 6.40 16.71
CA VAL A 124 3.08 6.35 16.71
C VAL A 124 2.46 6.53 15.33
N TYR A 125 3.19 7.05 14.37
CA TYR A 125 2.71 7.25 12.99
C TYR A 125 2.92 6.03 12.10
N HIS A 126 3.68 5.03 12.56
CA HIS A 126 4.06 3.86 11.77
C HIS A 126 4.78 4.21 10.45
N LEU A 127 5.56 5.28 10.48
CA LEU A 127 6.36 5.77 9.36
C LEU A 127 7.85 5.70 9.69
N PRO A 128 8.74 5.72 8.68
CA PRO A 128 10.17 5.89 8.93
C PRO A 128 10.41 7.18 9.72
N GLN A 129 11.20 7.09 10.79
CA GLN A 129 11.48 8.24 11.66
C GLN A 129 12.11 9.40 10.87
N GLU A 130 12.96 9.08 9.91
CA GLU A 130 13.64 10.05 9.05
C GLU A 130 12.68 10.86 8.17
N THR A 131 11.56 10.24 7.71
CA THR A 131 10.50 10.97 6.98
C THR A 131 9.86 12.05 7.85
N ILE A 132 9.62 11.72 9.13
CA ILE A 132 9.04 12.67 10.08
C ILE A 132 9.99 13.85 10.29
N GLU A 133 11.28 13.57 10.52
CA GLU A 133 12.32 14.59 10.69
C GLU A 133 12.42 15.51 9.48
N LEU A 134 12.41 14.95 8.25
CA LEU A 134 12.42 15.72 7.01
C LEU A 134 11.19 16.63 6.91
N CYS A 135 10.01 16.10 7.16
CA CYS A 135 8.77 16.88 7.09
C CYS A 135 8.73 17.99 8.15
N ASP A 136 9.21 17.72 9.36
CA ASP A 136 9.24 18.73 10.43
C ASP A 136 10.23 19.86 10.17
N MET A 137 11.34 19.60 9.45
CA MET A 137 12.28 20.63 9.04
C MET A 137 11.71 21.62 8.04
N ILE A 138 10.77 21.18 7.20
CA ILE A 138 10.25 21.96 6.06
C ILE A 138 8.76 22.29 6.19
N LYS A 139 8.16 22.07 7.35
CA LYS A 139 6.77 22.42 7.58
C LYS A 139 6.51 23.90 7.34
N PRO A 140 5.30 24.28 6.86
CA PRO A 140 4.95 25.68 6.66
C PRO A 140 5.18 26.51 7.93
N ALA A 141 5.68 27.75 7.76
CA ALA A 141 5.77 28.71 8.84
C ALA A 141 4.38 29.21 9.24
N GLU A 142 4.30 29.92 10.38
CA GLU A 142 3.05 30.53 10.84
C GLU A 142 2.55 31.54 9.80
N GLY A 143 1.35 31.32 9.28
CA GLY A 143 0.75 32.15 8.22
C GLY A 143 0.87 31.58 6.80
N GLU A 144 1.63 30.51 6.61
CA GLU A 144 1.72 29.79 5.34
C GLU A 144 0.79 28.56 5.37
N GLU A 145 -0.01 28.38 4.31
CA GLU A 145 -0.91 27.21 4.26
C GLU A 145 -0.19 25.94 3.81
N ARG A 146 0.74 26.05 2.86
CA ARG A 146 1.41 24.91 2.22
C ARG A 146 2.80 25.26 1.74
N VAL A 147 3.65 24.23 1.64
CA VAL A 147 4.95 24.30 0.99
C VAL A 147 5.03 23.22 -0.09
N TRP A 148 5.83 23.50 -1.12
CA TRP A 148 6.15 22.52 -2.15
C TRP A 148 7.55 22.01 -1.93
N ALA A 149 7.71 20.68 -2.00
CA ALA A 149 9.01 20.05 -1.78
C ALA A 149 9.23 18.88 -2.75
N LEU A 150 10.44 18.85 -3.31
CA LEU A 150 10.91 17.73 -4.11
C LEU A 150 11.50 16.68 -3.18
N PHE A 151 10.91 15.48 -3.19
CA PHE A 151 11.40 14.34 -2.43
C PHE A 151 11.90 13.22 -3.34
N PRO A 152 12.92 12.45 -2.92
CA PRO A 152 13.29 11.21 -3.56
C PRO A 152 12.14 10.21 -3.57
N ALA A 153 12.11 9.35 -4.58
CA ALA A 153 11.00 8.43 -4.86
C ALA A 153 10.55 7.61 -3.65
N GLU A 154 11.48 7.09 -2.86
CA GLU A 154 11.23 6.26 -1.70
C GLU A 154 10.50 6.98 -0.55
N GLN A 155 10.56 8.32 -0.49
CA GLN A 155 9.90 9.11 0.54
C GLN A 155 8.46 9.53 0.18
N VAL A 156 8.12 9.55 -1.11
CA VAL A 156 6.86 10.10 -1.63
C VAL A 156 5.62 9.50 -0.97
N HIS A 157 5.63 8.18 -0.71
CA HIS A 157 4.51 7.50 -0.06
C HIS A 157 4.30 7.96 1.38
N PHE A 158 5.39 8.13 2.12
CA PHE A 158 5.36 8.39 3.55
C PHE A 158 5.04 9.85 3.86
N VAL A 159 5.55 10.79 3.07
CA VAL A 159 5.27 12.22 3.24
C VAL A 159 3.76 12.49 3.22
N ARG A 160 3.04 11.94 2.24
CA ARG A 160 1.58 12.10 2.12
C ARG A 160 0.78 11.43 3.25
N GLN A 161 1.35 10.41 3.89
CA GLN A 161 0.73 9.78 5.06
C GLN A 161 0.93 10.62 6.32
N TYR A 162 2.05 11.35 6.41
CA TYR A 162 2.37 12.16 7.57
C TYR A 162 1.65 13.52 7.58
N THR A 163 1.64 14.23 6.45
CA THR A 163 1.07 15.57 6.38
C THR A 163 0.46 15.91 5.02
N THR A 164 -0.55 16.77 5.04
CA THR A 164 -1.20 17.33 3.84
C THR A 164 -0.69 18.72 3.50
N THR A 165 0.13 19.33 4.36
CA THR A 165 0.65 20.70 4.16
C THR A 165 1.88 20.75 3.27
N ILE A 166 2.54 19.61 3.03
CA ILE A 166 3.66 19.49 2.11
C ILE A 166 3.13 18.92 0.80
N GLN A 167 3.24 19.68 -0.27
CA GLN A 167 2.88 19.29 -1.63
C GLN A 167 4.13 18.81 -2.37
N MET A 168 3.96 17.90 -3.32
CA MET A 168 5.03 17.36 -4.14
C MET A 168 4.67 17.45 -5.62
N PRO A 169 5.64 17.69 -6.52
CA PRO A 169 5.40 17.83 -7.96
C PRO A 169 4.91 16.53 -8.60
N PHE A 170 5.23 15.38 -8.02
CA PHE A 170 4.76 14.08 -8.44
C PHE A 170 4.39 13.20 -7.23
N GLY A 171 3.66 12.14 -7.48
CA GLY A 171 3.20 11.22 -6.46
C GLY A 171 3.54 9.76 -6.80
N ARG A 172 2.84 8.83 -6.15
CA ARG A 172 3.07 7.40 -6.30
C ARG A 172 2.81 6.85 -7.71
N GLU A 173 2.11 7.61 -8.56
CA GLU A 173 1.86 7.25 -9.96
C GLU A 173 3.16 7.03 -10.73
N GLN A 174 4.23 7.70 -10.34
CA GLN A 174 5.56 7.53 -10.93
C GLN A 174 6.27 6.25 -10.44
N LEU A 175 5.83 5.68 -9.33
CA LEU A 175 6.48 4.54 -8.67
C LEU A 175 5.86 3.19 -9.06
N VAL A 176 4.72 3.20 -9.72
CA VAL A 176 3.99 1.98 -10.09
C VAL A 176 4.13 1.74 -11.59
N ALA A 177 5.10 0.90 -11.97
CA ALA A 177 5.42 0.63 -13.37
C ALA A 177 4.24 0.10 -14.22
N SER A 178 3.21 -0.49 -13.58
CA SER A 178 2.00 -0.97 -14.27
C SER A 178 0.99 0.14 -14.59
N TRP A 179 1.22 1.33 -14.07
CA TRP A 179 0.39 2.49 -14.38
C TRP A 179 1.05 3.28 -15.50
N ASP A 180 0.66 3.15 -16.69
CA ASP A 180 1.23 3.80 -17.87
C ASP A 180 1.07 5.34 -17.84
N PHE A 181 1.69 5.98 -16.83
CA PHE A 181 1.74 7.43 -16.68
C PHE A 181 3.00 8.00 -17.33
N PRO A 182 2.91 9.14 -18.01
CA PRO A 182 4.10 9.86 -18.45
C PRO A 182 5.01 10.19 -17.26
N HIS A 183 6.30 9.94 -17.41
CA HIS A 183 7.24 10.25 -16.35
C HIS A 183 7.38 11.77 -16.16
N HIS A 184 7.25 12.19 -14.90
CA HIS A 184 7.46 13.60 -14.55
C HIS A 184 8.94 13.96 -14.72
N PRO A 185 9.28 15.14 -15.31
CA PRO A 185 10.68 15.51 -15.56
C PRO A 185 11.55 15.43 -14.30
N LEU A 186 11.09 15.99 -13.17
CA LEU A 186 11.83 15.92 -11.90
C LEU A 186 12.02 14.49 -11.39
N TYR A 187 11.06 13.59 -11.63
CA TYR A 187 11.23 12.18 -11.27
C TYR A 187 12.33 11.55 -12.11
N THR A 188 12.31 11.78 -13.43
CA THR A 188 13.34 11.26 -14.35
C THR A 188 14.72 11.81 -14.03
N LEU A 189 14.81 13.11 -13.68
CA LEU A 189 16.05 13.74 -13.28
C LEU A 189 16.67 13.11 -12.03
N LEU A 190 15.85 12.83 -11.00
CA LEU A 190 16.31 12.16 -9.77
C LEU A 190 16.74 10.70 -9.95
N GLN A 191 16.44 10.08 -11.09
CA GLN A 191 16.88 8.72 -11.41
C GLN A 191 18.24 8.69 -12.15
N GLN A 192 18.80 9.84 -12.50
CA GLN A 192 20.10 9.91 -13.16
C GLN A 192 21.24 9.58 -12.18
N GLU A 193 22.34 9.05 -12.69
CA GLU A 193 23.54 8.75 -11.89
C GLU A 193 24.19 10.02 -11.34
N VAL A 194 24.15 11.11 -12.12
CA VAL A 194 24.65 12.43 -11.78
C VAL A 194 23.57 13.44 -12.15
N ILE A 195 23.17 14.27 -11.20
CA ILE A 195 22.10 15.26 -11.38
C ILE A 195 22.73 16.59 -11.82
N PRO A 196 22.43 17.12 -13.03
CA PRO A 196 22.84 18.45 -13.44
C PRO A 196 22.15 19.51 -12.58
N VAL A 197 22.92 20.43 -11.99
CA VAL A 197 22.39 21.46 -11.07
C VAL A 197 21.53 22.47 -11.80
N ASP A 198 21.88 22.85 -13.02
CA ASP A 198 21.14 23.78 -13.86
C ASP A 198 19.73 23.24 -14.15
N GLU A 199 19.63 21.99 -14.63
CA GLU A 199 18.34 21.32 -14.90
C GLU A 199 17.53 21.15 -13.61
N LEU A 200 18.16 20.77 -12.50
CA LEU A 200 17.50 20.66 -11.19
C LEU A 200 16.93 22.00 -10.75
N SER A 201 17.69 23.07 -10.89
CA SER A 201 17.26 24.42 -10.53
C SER A 201 16.08 24.88 -11.39
N GLU A 202 16.18 24.76 -12.72
CA GLU A 202 15.14 25.16 -13.67
C GLU A 202 13.83 24.43 -13.39
N LEU A 203 13.85 23.09 -13.36
CA LEU A 203 12.67 22.28 -13.13
C LEU A 203 12.08 22.47 -11.72
N SER A 204 12.92 22.72 -10.71
CA SER A 204 12.42 22.98 -9.35
C SER A 204 11.73 24.33 -9.23
N ILE A 205 12.16 25.34 -9.98
CA ILE A 205 11.51 26.65 -10.05
C ILE A 205 10.18 26.55 -10.81
N GLU A 206 10.18 25.88 -11.96
CA GLU A 206 8.95 25.65 -12.76
C GLU A 206 7.86 24.92 -11.97
N ASN A 207 8.26 24.02 -11.09
CA ASN A 207 7.35 23.23 -10.26
C ASN A 207 7.16 23.80 -8.84
N TYR A 208 7.54 25.05 -8.61
CA TYR A 208 7.35 25.80 -7.36
C TYR A 208 7.95 25.12 -6.12
N CYS A 209 8.98 24.27 -6.27
CA CYS A 209 9.59 23.56 -5.17
C CYS A 209 10.34 24.51 -4.24
N ASN A 210 9.76 24.83 -3.08
CA ASN A 210 10.39 25.64 -2.02
C ASN A 210 11.56 24.91 -1.38
N TYR A 211 11.48 23.57 -1.32
CA TYR A 211 12.48 22.73 -0.73
C TYR A 211 12.87 21.58 -1.66
N ILE A 212 14.12 21.17 -1.57
CA ILE A 212 14.69 20.05 -2.33
C ILE A 212 15.36 19.12 -1.34
N ILE A 213 14.96 17.85 -1.33
CA ILE A 213 15.53 16.80 -0.51
C ILE A 213 16.31 15.85 -1.42
N LEU A 214 17.59 15.65 -1.13
CA LEU A 214 18.46 14.77 -1.90
C LEU A 214 19.09 13.72 -0.99
N LEU A 215 19.18 12.48 -1.47
CA LEU A 215 19.98 11.45 -0.81
C LEU A 215 21.46 11.87 -0.79
N LYS A 216 22.15 11.61 0.34
CA LYS A 216 23.60 11.88 0.48
C LYS A 216 24.45 11.08 -0.51
N THR A 217 23.91 10.00 -1.06
CA THR A 217 24.57 9.17 -2.07
C THR A 217 24.40 9.67 -3.50
N MET A 218 23.46 10.59 -3.74
CA MET A 218 23.29 11.21 -5.05
C MET A 218 24.45 12.13 -5.38
N LYS A 219 24.94 12.04 -6.60
CA LYS A 219 25.96 12.92 -7.12
C LYS A 219 25.29 14.07 -7.85
N VAL A 220 25.76 15.27 -7.56
CA VAL A 220 25.28 16.50 -8.20
C VAL A 220 26.43 17.14 -8.95
N ASP A 221 26.23 17.48 -10.22
CA ASP A 221 27.25 18.14 -11.05
C ASP A 221 27.07 19.66 -10.96
N GLY A 222 27.93 20.30 -10.18
CA GLY A 222 27.94 21.74 -9.98
C GLY A 222 27.70 22.15 -8.51
N ASN A 223 27.61 23.47 -8.31
CA ASN A 223 27.44 24.06 -6.97
C ASN A 223 25.99 24.55 -6.80
N LEU A 224 25.24 23.90 -5.93
CA LEU A 224 23.83 24.22 -5.64
C LEU A 224 23.65 25.67 -5.14
N GLU A 225 24.62 26.22 -4.41
CA GLU A 225 24.53 27.56 -3.83
C GLU A 225 24.56 28.67 -4.91
N GLU A 226 25.25 28.43 -6.02
CA GLU A 226 25.27 29.38 -7.16
C GLU A 226 23.89 29.56 -7.80
N TYR A 227 23.03 28.56 -7.68
CA TYR A 227 21.64 28.58 -8.14
C TYR A 227 20.65 29.00 -7.04
N GLY A 228 21.14 29.42 -5.87
CA GLY A 228 20.28 29.81 -4.75
C GLY A 228 19.65 28.64 -3.98
N ILE A 229 20.14 27.45 -4.20
CA ILE A 229 19.72 26.23 -3.48
C ILE A 229 20.65 26.07 -2.27
N LYS A 230 20.17 26.47 -1.08
CA LYS A 230 20.96 26.55 0.14
C LYS A 230 20.68 25.40 1.09
N LEU A 231 21.73 24.76 1.60
CA LEU A 231 21.60 23.73 2.62
C LEU A 231 21.03 24.36 3.92
N ILE A 232 19.95 23.78 4.44
CA ILE A 232 19.30 24.23 5.68
C ILE A 232 19.33 23.17 6.78
N GLY A 233 19.54 21.91 6.43
CA GLY A 233 19.62 20.82 7.39
C GLY A 233 19.98 19.52 6.72
N GLU A 234 20.17 18.50 7.55
CA GLU A 234 20.45 17.15 7.11
C GLU A 234 19.88 16.12 8.10
N THR A 235 19.58 14.93 7.59
CA THR A 235 19.30 13.74 8.39
C THR A 235 20.43 12.72 8.21
N LYS A 236 20.26 11.51 8.68
CA LYS A 236 21.25 10.44 8.49
C LYS A 236 21.56 10.21 7.01
N ASN A 237 20.51 10.17 6.16
CA ASN A 237 20.65 9.77 4.76
C ASN A 237 20.36 10.91 3.75
N TYR A 238 19.82 12.04 4.18
CA TYR A 238 19.37 13.11 3.30
C TYR A 238 19.96 14.48 3.64
N TYR A 239 20.14 15.28 2.61
CA TYR A 239 20.33 16.72 2.70
C TYR A 239 19.00 17.44 2.41
N VAL A 240 18.73 18.52 3.13
CA VAL A 240 17.56 19.38 2.97
C VAL A 240 18.01 20.76 2.53
N TYR A 241 17.55 21.18 1.36
CA TYR A 241 17.89 22.45 0.80
C TYR A 241 16.67 23.35 0.70
N ARG A 242 16.87 24.66 0.93
CA ARG A 242 15.91 25.72 0.62
C ARG A 242 16.20 26.26 -0.76
N ASN A 243 15.21 26.23 -1.64
CA ASN A 243 15.27 26.83 -2.98
C ASN A 243 14.83 28.28 -2.89
N THR A 244 15.81 29.22 -2.74
CA THR A 244 15.53 30.63 -2.45
C THR A 244 14.90 31.39 -3.61
N PRO A 245 15.12 31.08 -4.89
CA PRO A 245 14.39 31.67 -6.02
C PRO A 245 12.87 31.46 -5.97
N VAL A 246 12.38 30.43 -5.27
CA VAL A 246 10.95 30.13 -5.18
C VAL A 246 10.36 30.80 -3.95
N ALA A 247 9.43 31.73 -4.17
CA ALA A 247 8.69 32.39 -3.10
C ALA A 247 7.69 31.43 -2.43
N PHE A 248 7.31 31.71 -1.18
CA PHE A 248 6.15 31.09 -0.54
C PHE A 248 4.87 31.76 -1.00
N TRP A 249 3.79 31.01 -1.05
CA TRP A 249 2.45 31.51 -1.39
C TRP A 249 1.61 31.72 -0.14
#